data_54d1367788826ea1f101ef904b1452e0
#
_entry.id   54d1367788826ea1f101ef904b1452e0
#
_cell.length_a   1.000
_cell.length_b   1.000
_cell.length_c   1.000
_cell.angle_alpha   90.00
_cell.angle_beta   90.00
_cell.angle_gamma   90.00
#
_symmetry.space_group_name_H-M   'P 1'
#
loop_
_entity.id
_entity.type
_entity.pdbx_description
1 polymer ?
#
loop_
_entity_poly.entity_id
_entity_poly.type
_entity_poly.pdbx_seq_one_letter_code
_entity_poly.pdbx_strand_id
1 'polypeptide(L)'
;MARKKEISISGNMPLPGRNTPGTVIITAPRLFMKDMADYMQAVRGANNVDFTQRTRLYDLYEDILMDGHTGSVIEKRKSAVQCSQIEFRRNGVPDEGINTLLRSPWFYRFIGDLIDSDFWGFSLFQFYKDGSGWMDYRLVPRKNYDPVRGLIKHRQEDTTGEPLENYHTMLFVGERRSLGRLARIAPYVIYKRNDMADWAQFCEIFGMPIREYTYSAGDEQARDQAVKDMAEQGGAAVFLHPEEAQMKLIESGNKSGSSDLYRTLYDTCNDEISKIVLGNTLTTQASELSLIHISEPT
;
A
#
# COMPACT_ATOMS: atom_id res chain seq x y z
N MET A 1 -16.19 32.92 0.55
CA MET A 1 -17.48 32.21 0.61
C MET A 1 -17.24 30.75 0.25
N ALA A 2 -17.13 29.89 1.25
CA ALA A 2 -16.89 28.46 1.06
C ALA A 2 -18.24 27.75 0.81
N ARG A 3 -18.41 27.13 -0.34
CA ARG A 3 -19.57 26.28 -0.67
C ARG A 3 -19.52 25.02 0.19
N LYS A 4 -20.47 24.86 1.11
CA LYS A 4 -20.80 23.58 1.73
C LYS A 4 -21.21 22.59 0.65
N LYS A 5 -20.45 21.48 0.52
CA LYS A 5 -20.89 20.33 -0.27
C LYS A 5 -22.02 19.65 0.50
N GLU A 6 -23.24 19.77 -0.01
CA GLU A 6 -24.35 18.92 0.44
C GLU A 6 -24.09 17.49 -0.04
N ILE A 7 -24.07 16.56 0.90
CA ILE A 7 -24.07 15.12 0.62
C ILE A 7 -25.50 14.78 0.22
N SER A 8 -25.77 14.64 -1.08
CA SER A 8 -27.04 14.11 -1.57
C SER A 8 -27.08 12.60 -1.32
N ILE A 9 -27.86 12.20 -0.37
CA ILE A 9 -28.26 10.79 -0.18
C ILE A 9 -29.34 10.52 -1.21
N SER A 10 -28.98 10.08 -2.42
CA SER A 10 -29.94 9.59 -3.41
C SER A 10 -30.19 8.11 -3.16
N GLY A 11 -31.09 7.81 -2.29
CA GLY A 11 -31.76 6.53 -2.17
C GLY A 11 -33.18 6.81 -1.80
N ASN A 12 -34.14 6.35 -2.63
CA ASN A 12 -35.57 6.35 -2.29
C ASN A 12 -35.78 5.53 -1.02
N MET A 13 -35.56 6.15 0.16
CA MET A 13 -36.05 5.60 1.42
C MET A 13 -37.51 6.03 1.56
N PRO A 14 -38.45 5.09 1.64
CA PRO A 14 -39.81 5.42 2.03
C PRO A 14 -39.75 6.03 3.43
N LEU A 15 -40.29 7.23 3.60
CA LEU A 15 -40.47 7.83 4.92
C LEU A 15 -41.23 6.85 5.79
N PRO A 16 -40.78 6.50 6.99
CA PRO A 16 -41.47 5.60 7.87
C PRO A 16 -42.84 6.20 8.21
N GLY A 17 -43.92 5.46 7.91
CA GLY A 17 -45.24 5.78 8.37
C GLY A 17 -45.22 5.79 9.88
N ARG A 18 -46.01 6.65 10.49
CA ARG A 18 -46.04 7.06 11.90
C ARG A 18 -46.18 5.94 12.95
N ASN A 19 -46.24 4.64 12.59
CA ASN A 19 -46.58 3.55 13.54
C ASN A 19 -45.84 2.23 13.31
N THR A 20 -44.66 2.19 12.64
CA THR A 20 -43.87 0.95 12.60
C THR A 20 -42.49 1.19 13.18
N PRO A 21 -42.08 0.45 14.23
CA PRO A 21 -40.71 0.45 14.71
C PRO A 21 -39.83 -0.20 13.62
N GLY A 22 -39.24 0.62 12.76
CA GLY A 22 -38.29 0.16 11.76
C GLY A 22 -36.89 0.19 12.32
N THR A 23 -36.19 -0.94 12.32
CA THR A 23 -34.75 -0.96 12.58
C THR A 23 -34.05 -0.36 11.38
N VAL A 24 -33.43 0.80 11.54
CA VAL A 24 -32.59 1.41 10.50
C VAL A 24 -31.15 0.93 10.72
N ILE A 25 -30.65 0.11 9.82
CA ILE A 25 -29.22 -0.28 9.79
C ILE A 25 -28.50 0.69 8.87
N ILE A 26 -27.70 1.58 9.45
CA ILE A 26 -26.84 2.47 8.68
C ILE A 26 -25.47 1.80 8.62
N THR A 27 -25.13 1.26 7.44
CA THR A 27 -23.78 0.78 7.14
C THR A 27 -23.04 1.85 6.36
N ALA A 28 -21.94 2.37 6.90
CA ALA A 28 -21.04 3.23 6.16
C ALA A 28 -20.42 2.42 4.99
N PRO A 29 -20.35 2.99 3.77
CA PRO A 29 -19.69 2.32 2.67
C PRO A 29 -18.21 2.13 3.03
N ARG A 30 -17.74 0.89 2.99
CA ARG A 30 -16.35 0.57 3.28
C ARG A 30 -15.48 0.99 2.08
N LEU A 31 -14.55 1.91 2.29
CA LEU A 31 -13.54 2.35 1.29
C LEU A 31 -12.74 1.16 0.74
N PHE A 32 -12.50 0.18 1.59
CA PHE A 32 -11.84 -1.09 1.25
C PHE A 32 -12.39 -1.79 -0.01
N MET A 33 -13.72 -1.84 -0.16
CA MET A 33 -14.33 -2.50 -1.33
C MET A 33 -13.98 -1.77 -2.63
N LYS A 34 -13.81 -0.46 -2.57
CA LYS A 34 -13.40 0.34 -3.72
C LYS A 34 -11.94 0.07 -4.09
N ASP A 35 -11.03 0.09 -3.12
CA ASP A 35 -9.61 -0.12 -3.35
C ASP A 35 -9.32 -1.50 -3.96
N MET A 36 -10.00 -2.55 -3.47
CA MET A 36 -9.90 -3.89 -4.05
C MET A 36 -10.51 -3.98 -5.44
N ALA A 37 -11.62 -3.29 -5.71
CA ALA A 37 -12.22 -3.23 -7.04
C ALA A 37 -11.30 -2.51 -8.04
N ASP A 38 -10.68 -1.40 -7.64
CA ASP A 38 -9.73 -0.63 -8.44
C ASP A 38 -8.47 -1.47 -8.75
N TYR A 39 -7.94 -2.21 -7.75
CA TYR A 39 -6.87 -3.17 -7.94
C TYR A 39 -7.23 -4.25 -8.97
N MET A 40 -8.39 -4.91 -8.81
CA MET A 40 -8.83 -5.96 -9.73
C MET A 40 -9.06 -5.41 -11.14
N GLN A 41 -9.55 -4.18 -11.27
CA GLN A 41 -9.72 -3.51 -12.56
C GLN A 41 -8.36 -3.20 -13.21
N ALA A 42 -7.38 -2.71 -12.44
CA ALA A 42 -6.04 -2.44 -12.92
C ALA A 42 -5.34 -3.72 -13.43
N VAL A 43 -5.45 -4.82 -12.68
CA VAL A 43 -4.90 -6.13 -13.08
C VAL A 43 -5.57 -6.68 -14.33
N ARG A 44 -6.92 -6.60 -14.43
CA ARG A 44 -7.65 -7.03 -15.62
C ARG A 44 -7.28 -6.20 -16.85
N GLY A 45 -7.17 -4.88 -16.71
CA GLY A 45 -6.73 -4.00 -17.78
C GLY A 45 -5.30 -4.30 -18.26
N ALA A 46 -4.40 -4.58 -17.32
CA ALA A 46 -3.01 -4.93 -17.60
C ALA A 46 -2.84 -6.31 -18.28
N ASN A 47 -3.77 -7.24 -18.05
CA ASN A 47 -3.79 -8.58 -18.65
C ASN A 47 -4.68 -8.67 -19.89
N ASN A 48 -5.29 -7.56 -20.34
CA ASN A 48 -6.11 -7.58 -21.53
C ASN A 48 -5.28 -8.02 -22.76
N VAL A 49 -5.80 -8.97 -23.52
CA VAL A 49 -5.08 -9.57 -24.66
C VAL A 49 -5.02 -8.61 -25.86
N ASP A 50 -6.10 -7.87 -26.09
CA ASP A 50 -6.23 -7.01 -27.27
C ASP A 50 -5.63 -5.62 -27.04
N PHE A 51 -5.91 -5.03 -25.86
CA PHE A 51 -5.44 -3.70 -25.47
C PHE A 51 -4.92 -3.69 -24.04
N THR A 52 -3.64 -3.95 -23.89
CA THR A 52 -2.96 -3.87 -22.59
C THR A 52 -2.95 -2.43 -22.08
N GLN A 53 -3.55 -2.19 -20.92
CA GLN A 53 -3.51 -0.90 -20.23
C GLN A 53 -2.86 -1.06 -18.85
N ARG A 54 -1.60 -0.66 -18.74
CA ARG A 54 -0.81 -0.83 -17.51
C ARG A 54 -0.63 0.45 -16.69
N THR A 55 -1.06 1.60 -17.21
CA THR A 55 -0.89 2.89 -16.52
C THR A 55 -1.49 2.87 -15.12
N ARG A 56 -2.76 2.44 -14.98
CA ARG A 56 -3.42 2.34 -13.67
C ARG A 56 -2.74 1.36 -12.72
N LEU A 57 -2.16 0.28 -13.26
CA LEU A 57 -1.41 -0.69 -12.45
C LEU A 57 -0.13 -0.06 -11.91
N TYR A 58 0.56 0.75 -12.71
CA TYR A 58 1.77 1.45 -12.27
C TYR A 58 1.47 2.56 -11.28
N ASP A 59 0.34 3.29 -11.42
CA ASP A 59 -0.13 4.24 -10.41
C ASP A 59 -0.36 3.54 -9.05
N LEU A 60 -0.99 2.37 -9.09
CA LEU A 60 -1.19 1.54 -7.90
C LEU A 60 0.14 1.07 -7.28
N TYR A 61 1.13 0.70 -8.10
CA TYR A 61 2.44 0.27 -7.59
C TYR A 61 3.20 1.42 -6.93
N GLU A 62 3.13 2.64 -7.49
CA GLU A 62 3.69 3.84 -6.88
C GLU A 62 3.07 4.08 -5.49
N ASP A 63 1.75 3.92 -5.37
CA ASP A 63 1.03 4.04 -4.11
C ASP A 63 1.40 2.95 -3.09
N ILE A 64 1.54 1.69 -3.54
CA ILE A 64 1.94 0.55 -2.70
C ILE A 64 3.36 0.71 -2.15
N LEU A 65 4.26 1.27 -2.94
CA LEU A 65 5.64 1.50 -2.51
C LEU A 65 5.77 2.57 -1.42
N MET A 66 4.72 3.34 -1.15
CA MET A 66 4.65 4.24 0.02
C MET A 66 4.51 3.49 1.35
N ASP A 67 4.19 2.19 1.31
CA ASP A 67 4.17 1.36 2.52
C ASP A 67 5.58 1.11 3.07
N GLY A 68 5.81 1.49 4.32
CA GLY A 68 7.13 1.45 4.93
C GLY A 68 7.74 0.05 5.02
N HIS A 69 6.94 -0.98 5.33
CA HIS A 69 7.44 -2.35 5.38
C HIS A 69 7.81 -2.86 3.99
N THR A 70 6.94 -2.65 3.00
CA THR A 70 7.19 -3.02 1.60
C THR A 70 8.46 -2.37 1.07
N GLY A 71 8.62 -1.05 1.27
CA GLY A 71 9.84 -0.34 0.88
C GLY A 71 11.09 -0.92 1.54
N SER A 72 11.04 -1.15 2.85
CA SER A 72 12.18 -1.69 3.62
C SER A 72 12.65 -3.06 3.13
N VAL A 73 11.72 -4.01 2.88
CA VAL A 73 12.09 -5.36 2.44
C VAL A 73 12.59 -5.37 0.98
N ILE A 74 12.07 -4.49 0.12
CA ILE A 74 12.57 -4.32 -1.25
C ILE A 74 14.00 -3.76 -1.22
N GLU A 75 14.24 -2.70 -0.47
CA GLU A 75 15.59 -2.13 -0.31
C GLU A 75 16.57 -3.12 0.30
N LYS A 76 16.15 -3.94 1.25
CA LYS A 76 16.97 -5.02 1.81
C LYS A 76 17.40 -6.03 0.72
N ARG A 77 16.47 -6.43 -0.16
CA ARG A 77 16.78 -7.32 -1.28
C ARG A 77 17.72 -6.67 -2.29
N LYS A 78 17.52 -5.38 -2.62
CA LYS A 78 18.41 -4.63 -3.51
C LYS A 78 19.81 -4.53 -2.93
N SER A 79 19.92 -4.11 -1.66
CA SER A 79 21.20 -3.95 -0.97
C SER A 79 22.00 -5.24 -0.90
N ALA A 80 21.34 -6.39 -0.72
CA ALA A 80 22.01 -7.69 -0.70
C ALA A 80 22.75 -7.98 -2.00
N VAL A 81 22.19 -7.59 -3.15
CA VAL A 81 22.84 -7.77 -4.46
C VAL A 81 23.86 -6.65 -4.74
N GLN A 82 23.52 -5.40 -4.42
CA GLN A 82 24.40 -4.24 -4.63
C GLN A 82 25.70 -4.32 -3.84
N CYS A 83 25.67 -4.95 -2.64
CA CYS A 83 26.84 -5.18 -1.81
C CYS A 83 27.62 -6.43 -2.21
N SER A 84 27.14 -7.23 -3.17
CA SER A 84 27.86 -8.41 -3.64
C SER A 84 29.05 -7.99 -4.51
N GLN A 85 30.16 -8.74 -4.39
CA GLN A 85 31.31 -8.53 -5.26
C GLN A 85 31.01 -9.09 -6.65
N ILE A 86 30.96 -8.21 -7.64
CA ILE A 86 30.71 -8.56 -9.04
C ILE A 86 32.01 -8.36 -9.80
N GLU A 87 32.49 -9.42 -10.49
CA GLU A 87 33.67 -9.39 -11.31
C GLU A 87 33.36 -9.92 -12.71
N PHE A 88 33.74 -9.18 -13.74
CA PHE A 88 33.66 -9.65 -15.09
C PHE A 88 35.01 -10.31 -15.52
N ARG A 89 34.90 -11.52 -16.05
CA ARG A 89 36.01 -12.30 -16.54
C ARG A 89 35.83 -12.61 -18.03
N ARG A 90 36.85 -12.33 -18.81
CA ARG A 90 36.93 -12.70 -20.24
C ARG A 90 37.81 -13.91 -20.38
N ASN A 91 37.23 -15.03 -20.87
CA ASN A 91 37.97 -16.31 -20.99
C ASN A 91 38.66 -16.76 -19.67
N GLY A 92 38.00 -16.55 -18.53
CA GLY A 92 38.50 -16.92 -17.21
C GLY A 92 39.48 -15.92 -16.57
N VAL A 93 39.91 -14.87 -17.28
CA VAL A 93 40.80 -13.83 -16.78
C VAL A 93 40.02 -12.56 -16.47
N PRO A 94 40.22 -11.90 -15.31
CA PRO A 94 39.61 -10.62 -14.99
C PRO A 94 39.91 -9.56 -16.05
N ASP A 95 38.87 -8.86 -16.54
CA ASP A 95 39.02 -7.74 -17.47
C ASP A 95 38.96 -6.42 -16.67
N GLU A 96 40.11 -5.86 -16.37
CA GLU A 96 40.25 -4.66 -15.55
C GLU A 96 39.55 -3.44 -16.14
N GLY A 97 39.46 -3.32 -17.46
CA GLY A 97 38.77 -2.21 -18.13
C GLY A 97 37.27 -2.24 -17.81
N ILE A 98 36.65 -3.42 -17.91
CA ILE A 98 35.22 -3.61 -17.56
C ILE A 98 35.02 -3.55 -16.04
N ASN A 99 35.92 -4.17 -15.27
CA ASN A 99 35.78 -4.18 -13.80
C ASN A 99 35.90 -2.77 -13.19
N THR A 100 36.65 -1.88 -13.81
CA THR A 100 36.68 -0.46 -13.42
C THR A 100 35.32 0.22 -13.63
N LEU A 101 34.63 -0.08 -14.75
CA LEU A 101 33.27 0.40 -14.99
C LEU A 101 32.27 -0.17 -13.96
N LEU A 102 32.37 -1.46 -13.60
CA LEU A 102 31.49 -2.09 -12.64
C LEU A 102 31.66 -1.56 -11.21
N ARG A 103 32.83 -1.00 -10.88
CA ARG A 103 33.10 -0.37 -9.57
C ARG A 103 32.64 1.08 -9.49
N SER A 104 32.08 1.64 -10.57
CA SER A 104 31.67 3.04 -10.62
C SER A 104 30.25 3.26 -10.04
N PRO A 105 29.93 4.47 -9.53
CA PRO A 105 28.65 4.75 -8.86
C PRO A 105 27.41 4.51 -9.72
N TRP A 106 27.50 4.67 -11.03
CA TRP A 106 26.39 4.44 -11.93
C TRP A 106 25.98 2.96 -11.95
N PHE A 107 26.94 2.04 -11.86
CA PHE A 107 26.66 0.60 -11.88
C PHE A 107 25.92 0.15 -10.62
N TYR A 108 26.29 0.72 -9.46
CA TYR A 108 25.56 0.48 -8.22
C TYR A 108 24.08 0.86 -8.35
N ARG A 109 23.77 2.04 -8.91
CA ARG A 109 22.39 2.47 -9.18
C ARG A 109 21.72 1.53 -10.20
N PHE A 110 22.44 1.19 -11.27
CA PHE A 110 21.93 0.31 -12.32
C PHE A 110 21.50 -1.06 -11.78
N ILE A 111 22.26 -1.67 -10.87
CA ILE A 111 21.88 -2.93 -10.21
C ILE A 111 20.58 -2.77 -9.43
N GLY A 112 20.40 -1.67 -8.71
CA GLY A 112 19.14 -1.39 -8.00
C GLY A 112 17.93 -1.32 -8.94
N ASP A 113 18.05 -0.55 -10.03
CA ASP A 113 16.98 -0.40 -11.03
C ASP A 113 16.77 -1.69 -11.86
N LEU A 114 17.82 -2.51 -12.01
CA LEU A 114 17.73 -3.81 -12.65
C LEU A 114 16.89 -4.78 -11.83
N ILE A 115 17.06 -4.79 -10.49
CA ILE A 115 16.27 -5.61 -9.60
C ILE A 115 14.82 -5.15 -9.58
N ASP A 116 14.54 -3.85 -9.77
CA ASP A 116 13.19 -3.33 -9.90
C ASP A 116 12.41 -3.97 -11.05
N SER A 117 13.08 -4.52 -12.05
CA SER A 117 12.40 -5.27 -13.13
C SER A 117 11.62 -6.49 -12.61
N ASP A 118 12.09 -7.17 -11.55
CA ASP A 118 11.39 -8.28 -10.90
C ASP A 118 10.13 -7.80 -10.15
N PHE A 119 10.19 -6.60 -9.55
CA PHE A 119 9.06 -6.02 -8.83
C PHE A 119 7.99 -5.44 -9.74
N TRP A 120 8.40 -4.72 -10.79
CA TRP A 120 7.49 -4.04 -11.72
C TRP A 120 7.08 -4.90 -12.93
N GLY A 121 7.76 -6.04 -13.15
CA GLY A 121 7.60 -6.91 -14.30
C GLY A 121 8.60 -6.62 -15.42
N PHE A 122 9.10 -5.38 -15.53
CA PHE A 122 10.17 -4.99 -16.44
C PHE A 122 10.84 -3.67 -16.04
N SER A 123 12.01 -3.43 -16.60
CA SER A 123 12.68 -2.13 -16.66
C SER A 123 13.22 -1.92 -18.08
N LEU A 124 13.14 -0.68 -18.58
CA LEU A 124 13.70 -0.29 -19.87
C LEU A 124 14.77 0.77 -19.65
N PHE A 125 16.00 0.48 -20.03
CA PHE A 125 17.16 1.32 -19.83
C PHE A 125 17.59 1.93 -21.15
N GLN A 126 17.90 3.21 -21.16
CA GLN A 126 18.57 3.88 -22.29
C GLN A 126 19.98 4.24 -21.87
N PHE A 127 20.98 3.65 -22.53
CA PHE A 127 22.39 3.95 -22.31
C PHE A 127 22.84 5.11 -23.16
N TYR A 128 23.67 5.95 -22.59
CA TYR A 128 24.31 7.07 -23.28
C TYR A 128 25.74 7.31 -22.73
N LYS A 129 26.51 8.07 -23.44
CA LYS A 129 27.80 8.59 -22.93
C LYS A 129 27.54 9.98 -22.35
N ASP A 130 28.04 10.22 -21.15
CA ASP A 130 28.01 11.56 -20.55
C ASP A 130 29.03 12.51 -21.21
N GLY A 131 29.08 13.76 -20.74
CA GLY A 131 30.03 14.76 -21.28
C GLY A 131 31.50 14.43 -21.06
N SER A 132 31.82 13.50 -20.17
CA SER A 132 33.19 12.98 -19.93
C SER A 132 33.53 11.74 -20.77
N GLY A 133 32.54 11.22 -21.51
CA GLY A 133 32.69 10.01 -22.32
C GLY A 133 32.42 8.70 -21.54
N TRP A 134 32.06 8.79 -20.27
CA TRP A 134 31.65 7.64 -19.47
C TRP A 134 30.24 7.15 -19.84
N MET A 135 30.03 5.84 -19.68
CA MET A 135 28.73 5.26 -19.86
C MET A 135 27.83 5.58 -18.64
N ASP A 136 26.64 6.08 -18.91
CA ASP A 136 25.57 6.25 -17.95
C ASP A 136 24.25 5.79 -18.57
N TYR A 137 23.19 5.75 -17.81
CA TYR A 137 21.88 5.31 -18.28
C TYR A 137 20.75 6.20 -17.74
N ARG A 138 19.62 6.11 -18.40
CA ARG A 138 18.34 6.63 -17.95
C ARG A 138 17.33 5.50 -17.93
N LEU A 139 16.53 5.45 -16.86
CA LEU A 139 15.37 4.58 -16.81
C LEU A 139 14.23 5.24 -17.60
N VAL A 140 13.73 4.57 -18.62
CA VAL A 140 12.55 5.03 -19.37
C VAL A 140 11.33 4.87 -18.46
N PRO A 141 10.48 5.91 -18.29
CA PRO A 141 9.28 5.81 -17.48
C PRO A 141 8.41 4.64 -17.94
N ARG A 142 8.03 3.76 -17.01
CA ARG A 142 7.29 2.54 -17.34
C ARG A 142 5.96 2.81 -18.04
N LYS A 143 5.32 3.95 -17.74
CA LYS A 143 4.06 4.40 -18.38
C LYS A 143 4.24 4.75 -19.87
N ASN A 144 5.48 5.06 -20.29
CA ASN A 144 5.82 5.38 -21.67
C ASN A 144 6.28 4.17 -22.50
N TYR A 145 6.14 2.97 -21.98
CA TYR A 145 6.49 1.75 -22.70
C TYR A 145 5.41 0.68 -22.61
N ASP A 146 5.04 0.11 -23.73
CA ASP A 146 4.16 -1.07 -23.80
C ASP A 146 5.03 -2.33 -23.92
N PRO A 147 5.24 -3.09 -22.84
CA PRO A 147 6.13 -4.24 -22.88
C PRO A 147 5.57 -5.40 -23.72
N VAL A 148 4.25 -5.51 -23.88
CA VAL A 148 3.63 -6.59 -24.64
C VAL A 148 3.85 -6.41 -26.14
N ARG A 149 3.64 -5.18 -26.62
CA ARG A 149 3.86 -4.84 -28.03
C ARG A 149 5.31 -4.45 -28.35
N GLY A 150 6.12 -4.11 -27.33
CA GLY A 150 7.48 -3.60 -27.53
C GLY A 150 7.50 -2.18 -28.09
N LEU A 151 6.52 -1.33 -27.74
CA LEU A 151 6.37 0.01 -28.28
C LEU A 151 6.73 1.09 -27.26
N ILE A 152 7.56 2.04 -27.66
CA ILE A 152 7.89 3.24 -26.90
C ILE A 152 6.86 4.31 -27.26
N LYS A 153 6.17 4.85 -26.25
CA LYS A 153 5.11 5.84 -26.39
C LYS A 153 5.64 7.23 -26.03
N HIS A 154 5.24 8.24 -26.76
CA HIS A 154 5.57 9.63 -26.41
C HIS A 154 4.74 10.12 -25.21
N ARG A 155 3.46 9.73 -25.17
CA ARG A 155 2.57 9.98 -24.02
C ARG A 155 2.07 8.66 -23.47
N GLN A 156 1.84 8.61 -22.17
CA GLN A 156 1.36 7.39 -21.47
C GLN A 156 0.03 6.85 -22.03
N GLU A 157 -0.80 7.72 -22.61
CA GLU A 157 -2.12 7.40 -23.13
C GLU A 157 -2.10 6.99 -24.61
N ASP A 158 -0.96 7.14 -25.30
CA ASP A 158 -0.88 6.81 -26.70
C ASP A 158 -1.11 5.30 -26.91
N THR A 159 -1.89 4.98 -27.93
CA THR A 159 -2.14 3.59 -28.37
C THR A 159 -1.12 3.13 -29.39
N THR A 160 -0.37 4.05 -29.99
CA THR A 160 0.70 3.83 -30.96
C THR A 160 2.03 4.25 -30.36
N GLY A 161 3.12 3.79 -30.95
CA GLY A 161 4.47 4.11 -30.49
C GLY A 161 5.51 3.60 -31.49
N GLU A 162 6.76 3.84 -31.19
CA GLU A 162 7.89 3.38 -32.00
C GLU A 162 8.38 2.02 -31.49
N PRO A 163 8.70 1.06 -32.39
CA PRO A 163 9.25 -0.22 -31.98
C PRO A 163 10.58 -0.06 -31.25
N LEU A 164 10.76 -0.80 -30.15
CA LEU A 164 12.02 -0.81 -29.39
C LEU A 164 13.23 -1.20 -30.25
N GLU A 165 13.03 -2.01 -31.27
CA GLU A 165 14.06 -2.50 -32.18
C GLU A 165 14.76 -1.37 -32.96
N ASN A 166 14.13 -0.21 -33.08
CA ASN A 166 14.74 0.98 -33.71
C ASN A 166 15.79 1.65 -32.81
N TYR A 167 15.93 1.24 -31.55
CA TYR A 167 16.82 1.88 -30.57
C TYR A 167 17.91 0.94 -30.08
N HIS A 168 19.09 1.01 -30.71
CA HIS A 168 20.24 0.16 -30.39
C HIS A 168 20.87 0.42 -29.00
N THR A 169 20.55 1.56 -28.36
CA THR A 169 21.10 1.94 -27.06
C THR A 169 20.13 1.58 -25.90
N MET A 170 19.02 0.94 -26.20
CA MET A 170 18.04 0.56 -25.19
C MET A 170 18.14 -0.93 -24.83
N LEU A 171 18.03 -1.21 -23.54
CA LEU A 171 18.03 -2.55 -22.98
C LEU A 171 16.71 -2.80 -22.23
N PHE A 172 15.95 -3.77 -22.70
CA PHE A 172 14.78 -4.29 -21.99
C PHE A 172 15.18 -5.43 -21.06
N VAL A 173 14.75 -5.36 -19.79
CA VAL A 173 14.99 -6.39 -18.78
C VAL A 173 13.64 -6.75 -18.13
N GLY A 174 13.37 -8.04 -17.99
CA GLY A 174 12.12 -8.57 -17.45
C GLY A 174 11.33 -9.37 -18.48
N GLU A 175 10.05 -9.57 -18.22
CA GLU A 175 9.15 -10.32 -19.07
C GLU A 175 8.03 -9.44 -19.62
N ARG A 176 7.75 -9.58 -20.92
CA ARG A 176 6.74 -8.75 -21.60
C ARG A 176 5.33 -8.84 -20.99
N ARG A 177 4.95 -10.00 -20.47
CA ARG A 177 3.62 -10.24 -19.90
C ARG A 177 3.61 -10.25 -18.38
N SER A 178 4.75 -10.27 -17.71
CA SER A 178 4.82 -10.22 -16.26
C SER A 178 4.22 -8.93 -15.71
N LEU A 179 3.47 -9.05 -14.63
CA LEU A 179 3.00 -7.92 -13.83
C LEU A 179 3.97 -7.60 -12.67
N GLY A 180 5.00 -8.44 -12.48
CA GLY A 180 5.95 -8.29 -11.38
C GLY A 180 5.40 -8.72 -10.01
N ARG A 181 6.26 -8.65 -8.99
CA ARG A 181 5.90 -9.05 -7.62
C ARG A 181 4.96 -8.06 -6.94
N LEU A 182 5.00 -6.78 -7.33
CA LEU A 182 4.12 -5.75 -6.76
C LEU A 182 2.64 -6.09 -6.96
N ALA A 183 2.27 -6.79 -8.04
CA ALA A 183 0.91 -7.28 -8.21
C ALA A 183 0.47 -8.23 -7.08
N ARG A 184 1.38 -9.05 -6.56
CA ARG A 184 1.08 -9.98 -5.46
C ARG A 184 1.13 -9.30 -4.09
N ILE A 185 1.93 -8.25 -3.95
CA ILE A 185 2.07 -7.44 -2.73
C ILE A 185 0.84 -6.55 -2.52
N ALA A 186 0.28 -6.02 -3.61
CA ALA A 186 -0.79 -5.03 -3.60
C ALA A 186 -1.98 -5.38 -2.67
N PRO A 187 -2.56 -6.58 -2.71
CA PRO A 187 -3.67 -6.94 -1.83
C PRO A 187 -3.33 -6.79 -0.35
N TYR A 188 -2.13 -7.21 0.06
CA TYR A 188 -1.71 -7.16 1.47
C TYR A 188 -1.51 -5.72 1.95
N VAL A 189 -0.96 -4.84 1.12
CA VAL A 189 -0.83 -3.41 1.47
C VAL A 189 -2.21 -2.76 1.56
N ILE A 190 -3.14 -3.09 0.67
CA ILE A 190 -4.51 -2.59 0.72
C ILE A 190 -5.21 -3.07 2.00
N TYR A 191 -5.13 -4.37 2.35
CA TYR A 191 -5.67 -4.91 3.59
C TYR A 191 -5.07 -4.21 4.81
N LYS A 192 -3.75 -4.10 4.87
CA LYS A 192 -3.03 -3.48 5.98
C LYS A 192 -3.43 -2.01 6.19
N ARG A 193 -3.55 -1.25 5.10
CA ARG A 193 -3.94 0.18 5.16
C ARG A 193 -5.35 0.34 5.72
N ASN A 194 -6.28 -0.48 5.28
CA ASN A 194 -7.66 -0.44 5.77
C ASN A 194 -7.77 -0.91 7.22
N ASP A 195 -7.02 -1.96 7.58
CA ASP A 195 -6.92 -2.45 8.94
C ASP A 195 -6.40 -1.37 9.91
N MET A 196 -5.36 -0.64 9.52
CA MET A 196 -4.82 0.48 10.29
C MET A 196 -5.85 1.62 10.47
N ALA A 197 -6.64 1.92 9.44
CA ALA A 197 -7.69 2.93 9.52
C ALA A 197 -8.81 2.50 10.48
N ASP A 198 -9.25 1.24 10.38
CA ASP A 198 -10.26 0.67 11.27
C ASP A 198 -9.74 0.60 12.72
N TRP A 199 -8.47 0.24 12.91
CA TRP A 199 -7.83 0.22 14.22
C TRP A 199 -7.72 1.61 14.84
N ALA A 200 -7.32 2.61 14.07
CA ALA A 200 -7.30 4.00 14.54
C ALA A 200 -8.69 4.46 14.97
N GLN A 201 -9.73 4.16 14.18
CA GLN A 201 -11.11 4.46 14.54
C GLN A 201 -11.56 3.71 15.79
N PHE A 202 -11.19 2.44 15.92
CA PHE A 202 -11.45 1.65 17.13
C PHE A 202 -10.79 2.30 18.36
N CYS A 203 -9.54 2.74 18.25
CA CYS A 203 -8.84 3.42 19.33
C CYS A 203 -9.51 4.76 19.72
N GLU A 204 -10.03 5.52 18.76
CA GLU A 204 -10.76 6.74 19.03
C GLU A 204 -12.06 6.47 19.81
N ILE A 205 -12.81 5.45 19.40
CA ILE A 205 -14.10 5.13 20.01
C ILE A 205 -13.92 4.50 21.39
N PHE A 206 -13.02 3.54 21.53
CA PHE A 206 -12.86 2.72 22.72
C PHE A 206 -11.67 3.14 23.61
N GLY A 207 -10.74 3.91 23.11
CA GLY A 207 -9.58 4.45 23.85
C GLY A 207 -9.93 5.66 24.70
N MET A 208 -11.02 6.37 24.37
CA MET A 208 -11.53 7.45 25.20
C MET A 208 -12.69 6.96 26.07
N PRO A 209 -12.74 7.34 27.35
CA PRO A 209 -13.86 6.98 28.22
C PRO A 209 -15.15 7.59 27.68
N ILE A 210 -16.12 6.75 27.38
CA ILE A 210 -17.48 7.19 27.03
C ILE A 210 -18.11 7.72 28.33
N ARG A 211 -18.60 8.95 28.27
CA ARG A 211 -19.32 9.57 29.39
C ARG A 211 -20.80 9.43 29.15
N GLU A 212 -21.51 8.99 30.16
CA GLU A 212 -22.97 8.85 30.16
C GLU A 212 -23.55 9.86 31.14
N TYR A 213 -24.48 10.66 30.66
CA TYR A 213 -25.26 11.58 31.49
C TYR A 213 -26.71 11.17 31.42
N THR A 214 -27.30 10.95 32.60
CA THR A 214 -28.71 10.67 32.76
C THR A 214 -29.43 11.88 33.39
N TYR A 215 -30.60 12.19 32.94
CA TYR A 215 -31.45 13.21 33.50
C TYR A 215 -32.90 12.72 33.66
N SER A 216 -33.64 13.27 34.64
CA SER A 216 -35.03 12.89 34.85
C SER A 216 -35.91 13.42 33.72
N ALA A 217 -36.80 12.58 33.17
CA ALA A 217 -37.73 12.99 32.11
C ALA A 217 -38.61 14.16 32.62
N GLY A 218 -38.51 15.31 31.88
CA GLY A 218 -39.23 16.54 32.23
C GLY A 218 -38.37 17.62 32.89
N ASP A 219 -37.09 17.35 33.23
CA ASP A 219 -36.16 18.35 33.71
C ASP A 219 -35.32 18.92 32.53
N GLU A 220 -35.90 19.90 31.83
CA GLU A 220 -35.24 20.58 30.71
C GLU A 220 -34.03 21.39 31.18
N GLN A 221 -34.00 21.87 32.40
CA GLN A 221 -32.86 22.65 32.92
C GLN A 221 -31.65 21.76 33.18
N ALA A 222 -31.83 20.58 33.74
CA ALA A 222 -30.76 19.59 33.91
C ALA A 222 -30.20 19.12 32.56
N ARG A 223 -31.09 18.88 31.58
CA ARG A 223 -30.68 18.55 30.20
C ARG A 223 -29.83 19.65 29.57
N ASP A 224 -30.28 20.89 29.64
CA ASP A 224 -29.56 22.03 29.02
C ASP A 224 -28.22 22.32 29.71
N GLN A 225 -28.12 22.10 31.01
CA GLN A 225 -26.87 22.18 31.75
C GLN A 225 -25.94 21.05 31.35
N ALA A 226 -26.42 19.79 31.26
CA ALA A 226 -25.60 18.67 30.78
C ALA A 226 -25.05 18.92 29.37
N VAL A 227 -25.85 19.47 28.45
CA VAL A 227 -25.36 19.85 27.08
C VAL A 227 -24.25 20.89 27.14
N LYS A 228 -24.32 21.88 28.01
CA LYS A 228 -23.27 22.88 28.20
C LYS A 228 -21.98 22.25 28.75
N ASP A 229 -22.10 21.44 29.79
CA ASP A 229 -20.98 20.74 30.43
C ASP A 229 -20.28 19.79 29.42
N MET A 230 -21.05 19.17 28.54
CA MET A 230 -20.54 18.33 27.43
C MET A 230 -19.75 19.15 26.44
N ALA A 231 -20.22 20.33 26.05
CA ALA A 231 -19.55 21.20 25.09
C ALA A 231 -18.23 21.76 25.64
N GLU A 232 -18.15 22.02 26.94
CA GLU A 232 -16.94 22.55 27.62
C GLU A 232 -15.87 21.47 27.85
N GLN A 233 -16.26 20.20 27.96
CA GLN A 233 -15.34 19.10 28.28
C GLN A 233 -14.58 18.52 27.08
N GLY A 234 -14.91 18.91 25.85
CA GLY A 234 -14.18 18.60 24.61
C GLY A 234 -14.06 17.11 24.29
N GLY A 235 -14.17 16.78 23.02
CA GLY A 235 -13.59 15.61 22.33
C GLY A 235 -14.06 14.19 22.68
N ALA A 236 -14.61 13.91 23.83
CA ALA A 236 -15.08 12.57 24.18
C ALA A 236 -16.53 12.34 23.70
N ALA A 237 -16.82 11.13 23.20
CA ALA A 237 -18.19 10.76 22.91
C ALA A 237 -19.03 10.79 24.21
N VAL A 238 -20.11 11.54 24.19
CA VAL A 238 -20.99 11.69 25.33
C VAL A 238 -22.40 11.26 24.93
N PHE A 239 -23.02 10.41 25.76
CA PHE A 239 -24.41 10.01 25.62
C PHE A 239 -25.26 10.73 26.66
N LEU A 240 -26.25 11.43 26.18
CA LEU A 240 -27.26 12.09 27.02
C LEU A 240 -28.63 11.41 26.78
N HIS A 241 -29.19 10.82 27.80
CA HIS A 241 -30.50 10.21 27.69
C HIS A 241 -31.34 10.38 28.99
N PRO A 242 -32.70 10.36 28.89
CA PRO A 242 -33.54 10.33 30.06
C PRO A 242 -33.31 9.05 30.85
N GLU A 243 -33.48 9.10 32.16
CA GLU A 243 -33.30 7.97 33.08
C GLU A 243 -34.18 6.75 32.71
N GLU A 244 -35.32 7.00 32.07
CA GLU A 244 -36.25 5.96 31.60
C GLU A 244 -35.81 5.32 30.26
N ALA A 245 -34.89 5.96 29.50
CA ALA A 245 -34.39 5.44 28.24
C ALA A 245 -33.09 4.67 28.48
N GLN A 246 -33.16 3.35 28.51
CA GLN A 246 -31.96 2.52 28.61
C GLN A 246 -31.28 2.36 27.26
N MET A 247 -30.10 2.87 27.14
CA MET A 247 -29.21 2.59 26.00
C MET A 247 -28.26 1.44 26.36
N LYS A 248 -28.43 0.29 25.72
CA LYS A 248 -27.51 -0.84 25.91
C LYS A 248 -26.51 -0.91 24.81
N LEU A 249 -25.26 -0.58 25.12
CA LEU A 249 -24.11 -0.90 24.23
C LEU A 249 -23.91 -2.41 24.30
N ILE A 250 -24.16 -3.10 23.18
CA ILE A 250 -23.82 -4.52 23.05
C ILE A 250 -22.33 -4.56 22.64
N GLU A 251 -21.46 -4.62 23.64
CA GLU A 251 -20.04 -4.84 23.41
C GLU A 251 -19.82 -6.33 23.13
N SER A 252 -19.02 -6.64 22.10
CA SER A 252 -18.42 -7.98 22.00
C SER A 252 -17.46 -8.13 23.18
N GLY A 253 -17.75 -9.03 24.09
CA GLY A 253 -17.29 -9.11 25.48
C GLY A 253 -15.79 -9.24 25.75
N ASN A 254 -14.89 -8.83 24.83
CA ASN A 254 -13.45 -8.89 25.09
C ASN A 254 -12.71 -7.77 24.35
N LYS A 255 -12.50 -6.62 25.01
CA LYS A 255 -11.82 -5.44 24.41
C LYS A 255 -10.37 -5.70 24.06
N SER A 256 -9.65 -6.52 24.81
CA SER A 256 -8.28 -6.92 24.52
C SER A 256 -8.19 -7.82 23.27
N GLY A 257 -9.14 -8.74 23.08
CA GLY A 257 -9.18 -9.61 21.92
C GLY A 257 -9.40 -8.88 20.60
N SER A 258 -10.12 -7.75 20.62
CA SER A 258 -10.35 -6.97 19.38
C SER A 258 -9.10 -6.21 18.93
N SER A 259 -8.33 -5.62 19.85
CA SER A 259 -7.07 -4.97 19.54
C SER A 259 -6.01 -5.96 19.00
N ASP A 260 -5.98 -7.17 19.53
CA ASP A 260 -5.05 -8.23 19.09
C ASP A 260 -5.40 -8.73 17.67
N LEU A 261 -6.66 -8.68 17.25
CA LEU A 261 -7.06 -9.05 15.89
C LEU A 261 -6.49 -8.10 14.85
N TYR A 262 -6.59 -6.77 15.06
CA TYR A 262 -6.00 -5.77 14.17
C TYR A 262 -4.48 -5.96 14.05
N ARG A 263 -3.81 -6.09 15.19
CA ARG A 263 -2.37 -6.33 15.22
C ARG A 263 -1.98 -7.62 14.49
N THR A 264 -2.72 -8.72 14.72
CA THR A 264 -2.46 -10.00 14.06
C THR A 264 -2.62 -9.90 12.55
N LEU A 265 -3.66 -9.20 12.05
CA LEU A 265 -3.85 -8.99 10.62
C LEU A 265 -2.73 -8.14 10.02
N TYR A 266 -2.35 -7.05 10.69
CA TYR A 266 -1.24 -6.19 10.29
C TYR A 266 0.08 -6.97 10.16
N ASP A 267 0.42 -7.77 11.19
CA ASP A 267 1.64 -8.59 11.22
C ASP A 267 1.60 -9.69 10.16
N THR A 268 0.45 -10.33 9.96
CA THR A 268 0.25 -11.33 8.90
C THR A 268 0.48 -10.72 7.51
N CYS A 269 -0.03 -9.52 7.24
CA CYS A 269 0.22 -8.83 5.98
C CYS A 269 1.71 -8.55 5.76
N ASN A 270 2.42 -8.09 6.80
CA ASN A 270 3.86 -7.86 6.73
C ASN A 270 4.64 -9.16 6.45
N ASP A 271 4.25 -10.25 7.07
CA ASP A 271 4.85 -11.57 6.87
C ASP A 271 4.67 -12.06 5.43
N GLU A 272 3.48 -11.95 4.89
CA GLU A 272 3.21 -12.33 3.50
C GLU A 272 4.00 -11.45 2.52
N ILE A 273 4.08 -10.14 2.75
CA ILE A 273 4.94 -9.24 1.96
C ILE A 273 6.41 -9.69 2.04
N SER A 274 6.91 -10.00 3.24
CA SER A 274 8.28 -10.48 3.44
C SER A 274 8.54 -11.79 2.70
N LYS A 275 7.62 -12.75 2.73
CA LYS A 275 7.71 -14.01 1.98
C LYS A 275 7.75 -13.78 0.47
N ILE A 276 6.95 -12.85 -0.05
CA ILE A 276 6.94 -12.53 -1.48
C ILE A 276 8.26 -11.90 -1.92
N VAL A 277 8.82 -10.99 -1.11
CA VAL A 277 10.02 -10.23 -1.45
C VAL A 277 11.30 -11.01 -1.17
N LEU A 278 11.44 -11.57 0.04
CA LEU A 278 12.67 -12.18 0.55
C LEU A 278 12.64 -13.71 0.50
N GLY A 279 11.48 -14.33 0.35
CA GLY A 279 11.30 -15.78 0.41
C GLY A 279 11.16 -16.35 1.83
N ASN A 280 11.32 -15.52 2.85
CA ASN A 280 11.17 -15.90 4.25
C ASN A 280 10.79 -14.71 5.13
N THR A 281 10.42 -14.96 6.40
CA THR A 281 10.09 -13.94 7.41
C THR A 281 11.19 -13.74 8.45
N LEU A 282 12.09 -14.71 8.61
CA LEU A 282 13.10 -14.73 9.68
C LEU A 282 14.06 -13.53 9.66
N THR A 283 14.22 -12.89 8.50
CA THR A 283 15.09 -11.72 8.37
C THR A 283 14.40 -10.40 8.72
N THR A 284 13.08 -10.42 8.94
CA THR A 284 12.25 -9.24 9.23
C THR A 284 11.68 -9.24 10.64
N GLN A 285 11.50 -10.44 11.21
CA GLN A 285 11.11 -10.59 12.61
C GLN A 285 12.35 -10.89 13.44
N ALA A 286 12.59 -10.11 14.48
CA ALA A 286 13.43 -10.55 15.58
C ALA A 286 12.63 -11.65 16.28
N SER A 287 12.86 -12.92 15.89
CA SER A 287 12.26 -14.03 16.59
C SER A 287 12.77 -13.98 18.04
N GLU A 288 11.90 -14.19 19.00
CA GLU A 288 12.25 -14.42 20.41
C GLU A 288 13.17 -15.63 20.59
N LEU A 289 13.43 -16.38 19.52
CA LEU A 289 14.37 -17.48 19.44
C LEU A 289 15.80 -16.92 19.29
N SER A 290 16.31 -16.47 20.44
CA SER A 290 17.68 -16.75 20.83
C SER A 290 18.80 -16.26 19.90
N LEU A 291 19.20 -15.03 20.11
CA LEU A 291 20.61 -14.60 19.97
C LEU A 291 21.59 -15.42 20.93
N ILE A 292 21.08 -16.40 21.65
CA ILE A 292 21.82 -17.17 22.68
C ILE A 292 22.58 -18.37 22.11
N HIS A 293 22.37 -18.73 20.84
CA HIS A 293 23.06 -19.89 20.23
C HIS A 293 24.07 -19.54 19.12
N ILE A 294 24.58 -18.32 19.08
CA ILE A 294 25.90 -18.06 18.51
C ILE A 294 26.90 -18.09 19.68
N SER A 295 27.00 -19.24 20.26
CA SER A 295 28.06 -19.53 21.20
C SER A 295 29.23 -20.15 20.46
N GLU A 296 30.36 -19.44 20.53
CA GLU A 296 31.73 -19.86 20.55
C GLU A 296 32.15 -21.05 19.67
N PRO A 297 33.11 -20.81 18.75
CA PRO A 297 33.89 -21.91 18.19
C PRO A 297 34.82 -22.47 19.31
N THR A 298 34.61 -23.73 19.66
CA THR A 298 35.62 -24.54 20.34
C THR A 298 36.81 -24.76 19.42
#